data_00d7352538d1be4413767d0b84c465f1
#
_entry.id   00d7352538d1be4413767d0b84c465f1
#
_cell.length_a   1.000
_cell.length_b   1.000
_cell.length_c   1.000
_cell.angle_alpha   90.00
_cell.angle_beta   90.00
_cell.angle_gamma   90.00
#
_symmetry.space_group_name_H-M   'P 1'
#
loop_
_entity.id
_entity.type
_entity.pdbx_description
1 polymer ?
#
loop_
_entity_poly.entity_id
_entity_poly.type
_entity_poly.pdbx_seq_one_letter_code
_entity_poly.pdbx_strand_id
1 'polypeptide(L)'
;MSKNLYGRVIQVLGPVVDIRFEDNSLPELYNAIEIKLNETILVVEVAQHIGDDVVRCIAMGPTEGLIRGVEAYNTGAPIKVPVGDEILGRMFNVLGRPIDEIEFDYSKVKQHPIHRNAPSYAEQNIEGAILETGIKVIDLLCPYAKGGKIGLFGGAGVGKTVLIQELISNIATEHGGISVFAGVGERTREGNDLYYEMKDSGVLEKTALVFGQMNEPPGARMRVGLSGLTMAEYFRDEKHQDVLLFIDNIFRFSQAGSEVSALLGRMPSAVGYQPTLATEMGQLQERITSTKNGSITSVQAIYVPADDLTDPAPSTTFSHLDAKTVLDRGIASLGIYPAVDPLDSSSRLLDPQVVGEEHYKVAREVQSILQRYKELQDIIAILGMDELSEEDKVIVNRARRIRNFLSQAFHVAEKFNGIKGQYVRIEDTVRSFKAIVEGKYDDLPEQAFLYAGTIEDVIEKAKKLQEN
;
A
#
# COMPACT_ATOMS: atom_id res chain seq x y z
N MET A 1 27.93 1.93 37.64
CA MET A 1 27.39 0.58 37.89
C MET A 1 26.92 0.04 36.50
N SER A 2 27.42 -1.11 36.05
CA SER A 2 26.94 -1.74 34.83
C SER A 2 25.48 -2.15 35.06
N LYS A 3 24.57 -1.64 34.26
CA LYS A 3 23.16 -2.10 34.28
C LYS A 3 23.13 -3.60 34.05
N ASN A 4 22.43 -4.33 34.92
CA ASN A 4 22.20 -5.74 34.70
C ASN A 4 21.23 -5.86 33.51
N LEU A 5 21.70 -6.42 32.40
CA LEU A 5 20.90 -6.54 31.16
C LEU A 5 20.02 -7.81 31.12
N TYR A 6 20.08 -8.62 32.18
CA TYR A 6 19.35 -9.88 32.24
C TYR A 6 18.16 -9.80 33.19
N GLY A 7 17.05 -10.30 32.71
CA GLY A 7 15.80 -10.51 33.43
C GLY A 7 15.36 -11.98 33.38
N ARG A 8 14.24 -12.27 34.02
CA ARG A 8 13.64 -13.62 34.02
C ARG A 8 12.18 -13.58 33.67
N VAL A 9 11.75 -14.48 32.80
CA VAL A 9 10.35 -14.69 32.47
C VAL A 9 9.58 -15.12 33.71
N ILE A 10 8.53 -14.37 34.06
CA ILE A 10 7.67 -14.69 35.23
C ILE A 10 6.28 -15.17 34.83
N GLN A 11 5.80 -14.75 33.62
CA GLN A 11 4.49 -15.14 33.11
C GLN A 11 4.48 -15.16 31.60
N VAL A 12 3.72 -16.08 31.01
CA VAL A 12 3.45 -16.18 29.58
C VAL A 12 1.94 -16.26 29.38
N LEU A 13 1.40 -15.32 28.61
CA LEU A 13 -0.03 -15.19 28.31
C LEU A 13 -0.22 -15.15 26.78
N GLY A 14 -0.12 -16.31 26.11
CA GLY A 14 -0.10 -16.35 24.65
C GLY A 14 1.03 -15.49 24.08
N PRO A 15 0.75 -14.48 23.24
CA PRO A 15 1.78 -13.62 22.63
C PRO A 15 2.35 -12.56 23.61
N VAL A 16 1.90 -12.51 24.87
CA VAL A 16 2.35 -11.54 25.86
C VAL A 16 3.20 -12.23 26.92
N VAL A 17 4.37 -11.66 27.21
CA VAL A 17 5.35 -12.21 28.15
C VAL A 17 5.72 -11.16 29.17
N ASP A 18 5.59 -11.51 30.47
CA ASP A 18 6.02 -10.64 31.58
C ASP A 18 7.41 -11.07 32.05
N ILE A 19 8.32 -10.11 32.15
CA ILE A 19 9.72 -10.32 32.48
C ILE A 19 10.09 -9.39 33.66
N ARG A 20 10.69 -9.96 34.69
CA ARG A 20 11.22 -9.20 35.84
C ARG A 20 12.70 -8.91 35.66
N PHE A 21 13.07 -7.66 35.87
CA PHE A 21 14.45 -7.20 35.92
C PHE A 21 14.77 -6.75 37.37
N GLU A 22 15.99 -6.99 37.83
CA GLU A 22 16.40 -6.63 39.16
C GLU A 22 17.10 -5.26 39.19
N ASP A 23 17.12 -4.61 40.38
CA ASP A 23 17.97 -3.46 40.71
C ASP A 23 17.85 -2.22 39.78
N ASN A 24 16.63 -1.71 39.57
CA ASN A 24 16.41 -0.50 38.74
C ASN A 24 16.96 -0.60 37.31
N SER A 25 17.06 -1.81 36.75
CA SER A 25 17.54 -2.07 35.39
C SER A 25 16.43 -2.29 34.35
N LEU A 26 15.25 -1.71 34.61
CA LEU A 26 14.10 -1.84 33.68
C LEU A 26 14.48 -1.41 32.26
N PRO A 27 14.18 -2.25 31.25
CA PRO A 27 14.28 -1.86 29.86
C PRO A 27 13.38 -0.66 29.52
N GLU A 28 13.82 0.15 28.60
CA GLU A 28 12.99 1.24 28.06
C GLU A 28 11.84 0.66 27.21
N LEU A 29 10.78 1.44 27.03
CA LEU A 29 9.70 1.08 26.12
C LEU A 29 10.24 0.83 24.70
N TYR A 30 9.68 -0.16 24.04
CA TYR A 30 10.07 -0.64 22.71
C TYR A 30 11.43 -1.34 22.64
N ASN A 31 12.20 -1.48 23.72
CA ASN A 31 13.41 -2.29 23.66
C ASN A 31 13.10 -3.72 23.26
N ALA A 32 13.97 -4.28 22.44
CA ALA A 32 13.96 -5.68 22.10
C ALA A 32 14.64 -6.49 23.20
N ILE A 33 13.97 -7.55 23.64
CA ILE A 33 14.49 -8.51 24.60
C ILE A 33 14.61 -9.85 23.90
N GLU A 34 15.76 -10.49 24.02
CA GLU A 34 16.06 -11.78 23.45
C GLU A 34 15.93 -12.90 24.51
N ILE A 35 15.18 -13.95 24.18
CA ILE A 35 14.96 -15.10 25.03
C ILE A 35 15.39 -16.33 24.25
N LYS A 36 16.33 -17.10 24.80
CA LYS A 36 16.75 -18.36 24.19
C LYS A 36 15.66 -19.41 24.40
N LEU A 37 15.06 -19.83 23.30
CA LEU A 37 14.02 -20.87 23.28
C LEU A 37 14.48 -22.03 22.42
N ASN A 38 14.94 -23.12 23.07
CA ASN A 38 15.59 -24.26 22.41
C ASN A 38 16.80 -23.82 21.55
N GLU A 39 16.77 -24.07 20.26
CA GLU A 39 17.82 -23.67 19.30
C GLU A 39 17.58 -22.30 18.66
N THR A 40 16.45 -21.64 18.97
CA THR A 40 16.06 -20.36 18.39
C THR A 40 16.11 -19.23 19.42
N ILE A 41 16.12 -18.00 18.92
CA ILE A 41 16.01 -16.80 19.75
C ILE A 41 14.64 -16.19 19.49
N LEU A 42 13.80 -16.20 20.53
CA LEU A 42 12.54 -15.46 20.54
C LEU A 42 12.84 -14.01 20.91
N VAL A 43 12.40 -13.09 20.06
CA VAL A 43 12.46 -11.65 20.35
C VAL A 43 11.09 -11.18 20.83
N VAL A 44 11.08 -10.46 21.95
CA VAL A 44 9.90 -9.79 22.49
C VAL A 44 10.18 -8.30 22.63
N GLU A 45 9.15 -7.48 22.47
CA GLU A 45 9.27 -6.02 22.56
C GLU A 45 8.56 -5.50 23.81
N VAL A 46 9.21 -4.63 24.56
CA VAL A 46 8.64 -4.00 25.76
C VAL A 46 7.47 -3.11 25.36
N ALA A 47 6.27 -3.45 25.82
CA ALA A 47 5.05 -2.71 25.57
C ALA A 47 4.68 -1.77 26.72
N GLN A 48 4.94 -2.18 27.96
CA GLN A 48 4.63 -1.36 29.15
C GLN A 48 5.39 -1.82 30.40
N HIS A 49 5.54 -0.92 31.35
CA HIS A 49 5.98 -1.20 32.72
C HIS A 49 4.76 -1.43 33.61
N ILE A 50 4.69 -2.55 34.30
CA ILE A 50 3.51 -2.93 35.11
C ILE A 50 3.77 -2.87 36.64
N GLY A 51 4.92 -2.33 37.07
CA GLY A 51 5.34 -2.24 38.49
C GLY A 51 6.17 -3.44 38.91
N ASP A 52 6.68 -3.41 40.15
CA ASP A 52 7.47 -4.48 40.76
C ASP A 52 8.64 -4.99 39.89
N ASP A 53 9.34 -4.05 39.25
CA ASP A 53 10.45 -4.32 38.32
C ASP A 53 10.06 -5.24 37.13
N VAL A 54 8.79 -5.27 36.77
CA VAL A 54 8.27 -6.10 35.66
C VAL A 54 7.92 -5.26 34.46
N VAL A 55 8.36 -5.77 33.28
CA VAL A 55 7.93 -5.27 31.99
C VAL A 55 7.02 -6.28 31.32
N ARG A 56 5.99 -5.79 30.65
CA ARG A 56 5.10 -6.57 29.82
C ARG A 56 5.49 -6.39 28.37
N CYS A 57 5.73 -7.51 27.69
CA CYS A 57 6.29 -7.54 26.37
C CYS A 57 5.36 -8.26 25.39
N ILE A 58 5.46 -7.92 24.10
CA ILE A 58 4.77 -8.56 23.00
C ILE A 58 5.77 -9.39 22.21
N ALA A 59 5.46 -10.67 21.98
CA ALA A 59 6.33 -11.58 21.26
C ALA A 59 6.25 -11.38 19.73
N MET A 60 7.40 -11.40 19.08
CA MET A 60 7.54 -11.34 17.62
C MET A 60 7.55 -12.73 16.97
N GLY A 61 7.57 -13.79 17.74
CA GLY A 61 7.55 -15.19 17.32
C GLY A 61 6.67 -16.04 18.24
N PRO A 62 6.53 -17.33 17.96
CA PRO A 62 5.78 -18.28 18.78
C PRO A 62 6.33 -18.37 20.19
N THR A 63 5.46 -18.43 21.18
CA THR A 63 5.80 -18.54 22.61
C THR A 63 5.65 -19.96 23.15
N GLU A 64 5.27 -20.91 22.32
CA GLU A 64 5.10 -22.32 22.68
C GLU A 64 6.42 -22.92 23.19
N GLY A 65 6.34 -23.54 24.36
CA GLY A 65 7.52 -24.09 25.04
C GLY A 65 8.29 -23.10 25.92
N LEU A 66 7.93 -21.83 25.94
CA LEU A 66 8.50 -20.85 26.86
C LEU A 66 7.96 -21.09 28.28
N ILE A 67 8.89 -21.28 29.23
CA ILE A 67 8.57 -21.55 30.62
C ILE A 67 9.03 -20.40 31.54
N ARG A 68 8.44 -20.34 32.72
CA ARG A 68 8.86 -19.38 33.78
C ARG A 68 10.29 -19.66 34.21
N GLY A 69 11.03 -18.58 34.56
CA GLY A 69 12.39 -18.66 35.01
C GLY A 69 13.46 -18.62 33.95
N VAL A 70 13.07 -18.72 32.65
CA VAL A 70 14.01 -18.57 31.53
C VAL A 70 14.61 -17.17 31.55
N GLU A 71 15.92 -17.10 31.29
CA GLU A 71 16.67 -15.86 31.21
C GLU A 71 16.31 -15.06 29.96
N ALA A 72 16.20 -13.76 30.12
CA ALA A 72 15.84 -12.81 29.05
C ALA A 72 16.89 -11.69 29.01
N TYR A 73 17.47 -11.46 27.85
CA TYR A 73 18.51 -10.45 27.60
C TYR A 73 17.94 -9.18 26.99
N ASN A 74 18.09 -8.06 27.69
CA ASN A 74 17.74 -6.74 27.16
C ASN A 74 18.85 -6.25 26.22
N THR A 75 18.55 -6.09 24.95
CA THR A 75 19.51 -5.58 23.94
C THR A 75 19.86 -4.11 24.12
N GLY A 76 19.10 -3.37 24.95
CA GLY A 76 19.26 -1.94 25.19
C GLY A 76 18.83 -1.04 24.03
N ALA A 77 18.16 -1.61 23.03
CA ALA A 77 17.67 -0.89 21.86
C ALA A 77 16.37 -1.50 21.32
N PRO A 78 15.57 -0.74 20.57
CA PRO A 78 14.43 -1.28 19.81
C PRO A 78 14.87 -2.31 18.76
N ILE A 79 13.90 -3.05 18.21
CA ILE A 79 14.11 -3.92 17.06
C ILE A 79 14.72 -3.08 15.93
N LYS A 80 15.78 -3.61 15.31
CA LYS A 80 16.49 -2.98 14.20
C LYS A 80 16.36 -3.85 12.96
N VAL A 81 16.25 -3.19 11.81
CA VAL A 81 16.21 -3.84 10.50
C VAL A 81 17.36 -3.35 9.62
N PRO A 82 17.87 -4.20 8.71
CA PRO A 82 18.91 -3.79 7.77
C PRO A 82 18.35 -2.75 6.80
N VAL A 83 19.20 -1.80 6.43
CA VAL A 83 18.90 -0.76 5.44
C VAL A 83 20.07 -0.59 4.50
N GLY A 84 19.83 -0.21 3.26
CA GLY A 84 20.87 -0.06 2.25
C GLY A 84 20.47 -0.68 0.92
N ASP A 85 21.33 -0.56 -0.07
CA ASP A 85 21.08 -1.12 -1.40
C ASP A 85 21.06 -2.67 -1.36
N GLU A 86 21.70 -3.26 -0.36
CA GLU A 86 21.83 -4.71 -0.16
C GLU A 86 20.50 -5.40 0.18
N ILE A 87 19.49 -4.65 0.62
CA ILE A 87 18.16 -5.21 0.89
C ILE A 87 17.29 -5.33 -0.38
N LEU A 88 17.69 -4.69 -1.47
CA LEU A 88 16.95 -4.75 -2.73
C LEU A 88 17.02 -6.14 -3.35
N GLY A 89 15.90 -6.60 -3.86
CA GLY A 89 15.77 -7.96 -4.40
C GLY A 89 15.58 -9.04 -3.34
N ARG A 90 15.51 -8.68 -2.06
CA ARG A 90 15.50 -9.60 -0.93
C ARG A 90 14.16 -9.59 -0.18
N MET A 91 13.94 -10.67 0.55
CA MET A 91 12.74 -10.88 1.36
C MET A 91 13.11 -11.08 2.82
N PHE A 92 12.50 -10.29 3.70
CA PHE A 92 12.77 -10.27 5.14
C PHE A 92 11.50 -10.50 5.98
N ASN A 93 11.69 -10.92 7.22
CA ASN A 93 10.65 -10.91 8.25
C ASN A 93 10.64 -9.60 9.05
N VAL A 94 9.77 -9.51 10.06
CA VAL A 94 9.63 -8.33 10.93
C VAL A 94 10.93 -7.92 11.63
N LEU A 95 11.81 -8.86 11.92
CA LEU A 95 13.11 -8.64 12.58
C LEU A 95 14.23 -8.29 11.58
N GLY A 96 13.90 -8.13 10.29
CA GLY A 96 14.91 -7.94 9.25
C GLY A 96 15.79 -9.16 9.00
N ARG A 97 15.30 -10.37 9.33
CA ARG A 97 15.99 -11.63 9.00
C ARG A 97 15.52 -12.10 7.62
N PRO A 98 16.44 -12.55 6.74
CA PRO A 98 16.07 -13.02 5.41
C PRO A 98 15.21 -14.29 5.51
N ILE A 99 14.21 -14.36 4.65
CA ILE A 99 13.31 -15.52 4.52
C ILE A 99 13.30 -16.10 3.10
N ASP A 100 14.20 -15.62 2.26
CA ASP A 100 14.42 -16.06 0.88
C ASP A 100 15.49 -17.18 0.75
N GLU A 101 15.91 -17.75 1.87
CA GLU A 101 16.92 -18.82 1.97
C GLU A 101 18.32 -18.44 1.45
N ILE A 102 18.57 -17.15 1.22
CA ILE A 102 19.86 -16.64 0.78
C ILE A 102 20.58 -16.01 1.98
N GLU A 103 21.85 -16.35 2.19
CA GLU A 103 22.66 -15.75 3.25
C GLU A 103 22.71 -14.23 3.14
N PHE A 104 22.70 -13.57 4.30
CA PHE A 104 22.74 -12.13 4.39
C PHE A 104 23.83 -11.66 5.36
N ASP A 105 24.76 -10.84 4.87
CA ASP A 105 25.90 -10.36 5.64
C ASP A 105 25.57 -9.02 6.34
N TYR A 106 25.12 -9.12 7.59
CA TYR A 106 24.80 -7.95 8.41
C TYR A 106 26.01 -7.05 8.73
N SER A 107 27.24 -7.52 8.56
CA SER A 107 28.43 -6.73 8.85
C SER A 107 28.65 -5.60 7.84
N LYS A 108 28.05 -5.71 6.67
CA LYS A 108 28.17 -4.75 5.56
C LYS A 108 27.05 -3.73 5.47
N VAL A 109 25.99 -3.90 6.27
CA VAL A 109 24.79 -3.08 6.18
C VAL A 109 24.57 -2.28 7.46
N LYS A 110 24.02 -1.10 7.32
CA LYS A 110 23.48 -0.34 8.46
C LYS A 110 22.21 -1.00 8.97
N GLN A 111 21.94 -0.81 10.25
CA GLN A 111 20.69 -1.24 10.87
C GLN A 111 20.02 -0.05 11.54
N HIS A 112 18.75 0.17 11.25
CA HIS A 112 17.96 1.25 11.83
C HIS A 112 16.83 0.71 12.72
N PRO A 113 16.52 1.38 13.83
CA PRO A 113 15.41 1.00 14.70
C PRO A 113 14.08 1.23 14.01
N ILE A 114 13.13 0.31 14.20
CA ILE A 114 11.79 0.43 13.61
C ILE A 114 10.93 1.51 14.29
N HIS A 115 11.21 1.85 15.54
CA HIS A 115 10.57 2.94 16.24
C HIS A 115 11.38 4.23 16.06
N ARG A 116 10.81 5.15 15.31
CA ARG A 116 11.38 6.47 15.01
C ARG A 116 10.27 7.52 15.07
N ASN A 117 10.64 8.74 15.37
CA ASN A 117 9.73 9.87 15.29
C ASN A 117 9.42 10.20 13.81
N ALA A 118 8.24 10.72 13.56
CA ALA A 118 7.93 11.33 12.26
C ALA A 118 8.85 12.52 11.98
N PRO A 119 9.12 12.85 10.71
CA PRO A 119 9.86 14.06 10.36
C PRO A 119 9.23 15.29 10.99
N SER A 120 10.07 16.18 11.53
CA SER A 120 9.62 17.43 12.13
C SER A 120 8.97 18.33 11.06
N TYR A 121 8.13 19.26 11.51
CA TYR A 121 7.48 20.22 10.60
C TYR A 121 8.48 20.98 9.70
N ALA A 122 9.66 21.28 10.22
CA ALA A 122 10.70 21.97 9.48
C ALA A 122 11.39 21.12 8.39
N GLU A 123 11.32 19.79 8.51
CA GLU A 123 11.90 18.84 7.55
C GLU A 123 10.95 18.50 6.42
N GLN A 124 9.65 18.67 6.64
CA GLN A 124 8.62 18.32 5.64
C GLN A 124 8.66 19.27 4.45
N ASN A 125 8.42 18.73 3.27
CA ASN A 125 8.16 19.49 2.05
C ASN A 125 6.65 19.51 1.79
N ILE A 126 6.06 20.71 1.77
CA ILE A 126 4.61 20.93 1.64
C ILE A 126 4.22 21.15 0.17
N GLU A 127 5.17 21.25 -0.75
CA GLU A 127 4.85 21.43 -2.17
C GLU A 127 4.15 20.20 -2.72
N GLY A 128 2.88 20.33 -3.02
CA GLY A 128 2.02 19.27 -3.54
C GLY A 128 2.36 18.91 -4.98
N ALA A 129 3.43 18.13 -5.17
CA ALA A 129 3.77 17.61 -6.49
C ALA A 129 2.94 16.36 -6.78
N ILE A 130 2.52 16.22 -8.04
CA ILE A 130 1.86 15.01 -8.53
C ILE A 130 2.91 13.94 -8.81
N LEU A 131 2.65 12.72 -8.36
CA LEU A 131 3.37 11.54 -8.78
C LEU A 131 2.72 11.01 -10.06
N GLU A 132 3.36 11.24 -11.20
CA GLU A 132 2.88 10.68 -12.46
C GLU A 132 3.06 9.16 -12.46
N THR A 133 1.94 8.44 -12.55
CA THR A 133 1.96 6.97 -12.51
C THR A 133 2.09 6.34 -13.89
N GLY A 134 1.78 7.08 -14.95
CA GLY A 134 1.70 6.59 -16.31
C GLY A 134 0.45 5.74 -16.58
N ILE A 135 -0.49 5.69 -15.64
CA ILE A 135 -1.76 4.97 -15.73
C ILE A 135 -2.89 5.98 -15.90
N LYS A 136 -3.49 6.03 -17.08
CA LYS A 136 -4.44 7.07 -17.49
C LYS A 136 -5.56 7.31 -16.49
N VAL A 137 -6.21 6.26 -16.01
CA VAL A 137 -7.36 6.39 -15.11
C VAL A 137 -6.97 6.98 -13.76
N ILE A 138 -5.78 6.65 -13.25
CA ILE A 138 -5.25 7.19 -12.01
C ILE A 138 -4.86 8.65 -12.21
N ASP A 139 -4.00 8.92 -13.19
CA ASP A 139 -3.45 10.25 -13.41
C ASP A 139 -4.52 11.27 -13.79
N LEU A 140 -5.61 10.85 -14.47
CA LEU A 140 -6.71 11.73 -14.83
C LEU A 140 -7.66 12.01 -13.67
N LEU A 141 -8.14 10.97 -12.97
CA LEU A 141 -9.31 11.04 -12.08
C LEU A 141 -8.98 10.99 -10.59
N CYS A 142 -7.90 10.33 -10.22
CA CYS A 142 -7.46 10.23 -8.82
C CYS A 142 -5.93 10.37 -8.69
N PRO A 143 -5.35 11.49 -9.17
CA PRO A 143 -3.90 11.69 -9.21
C PRO A 143 -3.27 11.53 -7.82
N TYR A 144 -2.12 10.85 -7.78
CA TYR A 144 -1.40 10.56 -6.55
C TYR A 144 -0.51 11.74 -6.16
N ALA A 145 -0.51 12.07 -4.87
CA ALA A 145 0.42 13.04 -4.32
C ALA A 145 1.79 12.40 -4.09
N LYS A 146 2.85 13.04 -4.51
CA LYS A 146 4.21 12.69 -4.11
C LYS A 146 4.36 12.88 -2.59
N GLY A 147 4.73 11.81 -1.88
CA GLY A 147 4.71 11.81 -0.43
C GLY A 147 3.31 11.65 0.19
N GLY A 148 2.31 11.36 -0.62
CA GLY A 148 0.93 11.13 -0.20
C GLY A 148 0.63 9.70 0.22
N LYS A 149 -0.57 9.52 0.74
CA LYS A 149 -1.09 8.26 1.24
C LYS A 149 -2.31 7.88 0.41
N ILE A 150 -2.22 6.78 -0.31
CA ILE A 150 -3.24 6.32 -1.22
C ILE A 150 -3.88 5.03 -0.66
N GLY A 151 -5.20 5.04 -0.50
CA GLY A 151 -5.95 3.85 -0.18
C GLY A 151 -6.33 3.08 -1.45
N LEU A 152 -5.97 1.81 -1.50
CA LEU A 152 -6.34 0.90 -2.58
C LEU A 152 -7.41 -0.06 -2.08
N PHE A 153 -8.61 0.05 -2.65
CA PHE A 153 -9.77 -0.76 -2.31
C PHE A 153 -10.05 -1.74 -3.43
N GLY A 154 -10.42 -2.95 -3.08
CA GLY A 154 -10.83 -3.94 -4.07
C GLY A 154 -10.86 -5.34 -3.48
N GLY A 155 -11.85 -6.11 -3.91
CA GLY A 155 -11.99 -7.51 -3.56
C GLY A 155 -10.95 -8.40 -4.24
N ALA A 156 -11.07 -9.70 -4.06
CA ALA A 156 -10.21 -10.67 -4.73
C ALA A 156 -10.49 -10.70 -6.24
N GLY A 157 -9.45 -10.87 -7.05
CA GLY A 157 -9.55 -11.09 -8.49
C GLY A 157 -9.81 -9.85 -9.35
N VAL A 158 -9.68 -8.64 -8.79
CA VAL A 158 -9.86 -7.38 -9.54
C VAL A 158 -8.57 -6.79 -10.13
N GLY A 159 -7.45 -7.52 -10.03
CA GLY A 159 -6.16 -7.09 -10.58
C GLY A 159 -5.33 -6.20 -9.64
N LYS A 160 -5.58 -6.23 -8.33
CA LYS A 160 -4.83 -5.44 -7.34
C LYS A 160 -3.31 -5.67 -7.43
N THR A 161 -2.89 -6.92 -7.42
CA THR A 161 -1.46 -7.29 -7.48
C THR A 161 -0.80 -6.81 -8.76
N VAL A 162 -1.47 -6.97 -9.90
CA VAL A 162 -0.96 -6.53 -11.21
C VAL A 162 -0.82 -5.02 -11.28
N LEU A 163 -1.78 -4.27 -10.69
CA LEU A 163 -1.70 -2.82 -10.58
C LEU A 163 -0.51 -2.38 -9.71
N ILE A 164 -0.29 -3.04 -8.57
CA ILE A 164 0.86 -2.77 -7.69
C ILE A 164 2.18 -3.01 -8.44
N GLN A 165 2.30 -4.11 -9.13
CA GLN A 165 3.49 -4.43 -9.92
C GLN A 165 3.74 -3.42 -11.03
N GLU A 166 2.69 -2.96 -11.73
CA GLU A 166 2.84 -1.93 -12.76
C GLU A 166 3.29 -0.59 -12.17
N LEU A 167 2.75 -0.19 -11.01
CA LEU A 167 3.21 1.01 -10.30
C LEU A 167 4.69 0.89 -9.92
N ILE A 168 5.13 -0.26 -9.41
CA ILE A 168 6.55 -0.52 -9.10
C ILE A 168 7.39 -0.41 -10.36
N SER A 169 6.97 -1.05 -11.44
CA SER A 169 7.68 -1.02 -12.73
C SER A 169 7.82 0.41 -13.25
N ASN A 170 6.74 1.17 -13.26
CA ASN A 170 6.73 2.53 -13.77
C ASN A 170 7.60 3.48 -12.92
N ILE A 171 7.56 3.34 -11.60
CA ILE A 171 8.42 4.12 -10.70
C ILE A 171 9.90 3.76 -10.90
N ALA A 172 10.21 2.48 -11.07
CA ALA A 172 11.58 2.03 -11.27
C ALA A 172 12.15 2.46 -12.63
N THR A 173 11.36 2.42 -13.68
CA THR A 173 11.82 2.69 -15.07
C THR A 173 11.79 4.17 -15.40
N GLU A 174 10.74 4.89 -15.06
CA GLU A 174 10.53 6.29 -15.47
C GLU A 174 11.05 7.29 -14.44
N HIS A 175 11.02 6.96 -13.16
CA HIS A 175 11.44 7.84 -12.08
C HIS A 175 12.76 7.41 -11.40
N GLY A 176 13.28 6.23 -11.75
CA GLY A 176 14.50 5.69 -11.13
C GLY A 176 14.35 5.41 -9.61
N GLY A 177 13.10 5.33 -9.13
CA GLY A 177 12.77 5.18 -7.74
C GLY A 177 12.91 3.75 -7.22
N ILE A 178 12.86 3.63 -5.90
CA ILE A 178 12.91 2.36 -5.16
C ILE A 178 11.53 2.08 -4.60
N SER A 179 11.21 0.80 -4.47
CA SER A 179 9.97 0.36 -3.83
C SER A 179 10.25 -0.52 -2.62
N VAL A 180 9.39 -0.44 -1.62
CA VAL A 180 9.36 -1.33 -0.47
C VAL A 180 7.95 -1.90 -0.35
N PHE A 181 7.83 -3.20 -0.23
CA PHE A 181 6.56 -3.88 -0.05
C PHE A 181 6.51 -4.49 1.35
N ALA A 182 5.54 -4.08 2.16
CA ALA A 182 5.27 -4.62 3.48
C ALA A 182 3.98 -5.46 3.44
N GLY A 183 4.12 -6.77 3.49
CA GLY A 183 3.02 -7.72 3.60
C GLY A 183 2.59 -7.89 5.06
N VAL A 184 1.42 -7.38 5.41
CA VAL A 184 0.89 -7.37 6.79
C VAL A 184 -0.27 -8.33 6.90
N GLY A 185 -0.06 -9.47 7.54
CA GLY A 185 -1.09 -10.46 7.80
C GLY A 185 -1.63 -11.15 6.54
N GLU A 186 -0.86 -11.14 5.45
CA GLU A 186 -1.23 -11.82 4.21
C GLU A 186 -0.85 -13.31 4.24
N ARG A 187 -1.40 -14.07 3.30
CA ARG A 187 -1.13 -15.50 3.18
C ARG A 187 0.30 -15.72 2.67
N THR A 188 1.00 -16.69 3.25
CA THR A 188 2.35 -17.07 2.85
C THR A 188 2.45 -17.38 1.35
N ARG A 189 1.44 -18.05 0.80
CA ARG A 189 1.37 -18.37 -0.62
C ARG A 189 1.34 -17.11 -1.49
N GLU A 190 0.50 -16.12 -1.13
CA GLU A 190 0.36 -14.87 -1.89
C GLU A 190 1.67 -14.05 -1.89
N GLY A 191 2.38 -14.05 -0.73
CA GLY A 191 3.69 -13.41 -0.65
C GLY A 191 4.75 -14.11 -1.51
N ASN A 192 4.72 -15.44 -1.57
CA ASN A 192 5.62 -16.22 -2.41
C ASN A 192 5.32 -16.05 -3.90
N ASP A 193 4.03 -16.09 -4.28
CA ASP A 193 3.60 -15.84 -5.66
C ASP A 193 4.06 -14.44 -6.11
N LEU A 194 3.85 -13.41 -5.27
CA LEU A 194 4.30 -12.04 -5.53
C LEU A 194 5.82 -11.94 -5.76
N TYR A 195 6.62 -12.62 -4.94
CA TYR A 195 8.08 -12.65 -5.11
C TYR A 195 8.50 -13.18 -6.48
N TYR A 196 7.95 -14.32 -6.88
CA TYR A 196 8.26 -14.90 -8.19
C TYR A 196 7.75 -14.07 -9.36
N GLU A 197 6.54 -13.51 -9.26
CA GLU A 197 5.98 -12.62 -10.27
C GLU A 197 6.83 -11.35 -10.45
N MET A 198 7.30 -10.75 -9.34
CA MET A 198 8.22 -9.60 -9.39
C MET A 198 9.58 -9.97 -9.98
N LYS A 199 10.07 -11.16 -9.71
CA LYS A 199 11.31 -11.69 -10.29
C LYS A 199 11.18 -11.88 -11.79
N ASP A 200 10.08 -12.48 -12.24
CA ASP A 200 9.82 -12.75 -13.66
C ASP A 200 9.57 -11.47 -14.46
N SER A 201 8.94 -10.47 -13.86
CA SER A 201 8.74 -9.15 -14.48
C SER A 201 9.98 -8.26 -14.44
N GLY A 202 11.02 -8.62 -13.65
CA GLY A 202 12.27 -7.86 -13.55
C GLY A 202 12.21 -6.65 -12.63
N VAL A 203 11.13 -6.48 -11.84
CA VAL A 203 10.99 -5.34 -10.91
C VAL A 203 11.56 -5.63 -9.53
N LEU A 204 11.87 -6.89 -9.23
CA LEU A 204 12.36 -7.30 -7.91
C LEU A 204 13.68 -6.62 -7.53
N GLU A 205 14.59 -6.39 -8.49
CA GLU A 205 15.91 -5.79 -8.24
C GLU A 205 15.84 -4.35 -7.68
N LYS A 206 14.68 -3.68 -7.82
CA LYS A 206 14.41 -2.34 -7.29
C LYS A 206 13.45 -2.34 -6.11
N THR A 207 13.17 -3.53 -5.55
CA THR A 207 12.15 -3.69 -4.51
C THR A 207 12.72 -4.47 -3.32
N ALA A 208 12.47 -3.98 -2.10
CA ALA A 208 12.67 -4.75 -0.88
C ALA A 208 11.32 -5.29 -0.39
N LEU A 209 11.28 -6.54 0.04
CA LEU A 209 10.07 -7.20 0.54
C LEU A 209 10.21 -7.51 2.03
N VAL A 210 9.17 -7.20 2.82
CA VAL A 210 9.12 -7.49 4.25
C VAL A 210 7.77 -8.10 4.58
N PHE A 211 7.74 -9.27 5.21
CA PHE A 211 6.51 -10.00 5.51
C PHE A 211 6.35 -10.29 7.00
N GLY A 212 5.15 -9.99 7.52
CA GLY A 212 4.61 -10.51 8.77
C GLY A 212 3.29 -11.20 8.43
N GLN A 213 3.35 -12.52 8.25
CA GLN A 213 2.31 -13.30 7.60
C GLN A 213 1.14 -13.64 8.53
N MET A 214 0.06 -14.15 7.96
CA MET A 214 -1.18 -14.46 8.67
C MET A 214 -1.00 -15.48 9.80
N ASN A 215 -0.07 -16.42 9.65
CA ASN A 215 0.24 -17.45 10.64
C ASN A 215 1.22 -16.99 11.73
N GLU A 216 1.79 -15.80 11.60
CA GLU A 216 2.70 -15.24 12.61
C GLU A 216 1.91 -14.58 13.75
N PRO A 217 2.49 -14.48 14.96
CA PRO A 217 1.82 -13.87 16.10
C PRO A 217 1.51 -12.39 15.87
N PRO A 218 0.56 -11.83 16.63
CA PRO A 218 0.13 -10.45 16.44
C PRO A 218 1.26 -9.42 16.56
N GLY A 219 2.29 -9.68 17.37
CA GLY A 219 3.45 -8.80 17.46
C GLY A 219 4.16 -8.60 16.12
N ALA A 220 4.40 -9.69 15.37
CA ALA A 220 5.00 -9.61 14.05
C ALA A 220 4.12 -8.82 13.07
N ARG A 221 2.82 -9.08 13.04
CA ARG A 221 1.86 -8.37 12.17
C ARG A 221 1.70 -6.89 12.52
N MET A 222 1.84 -6.52 13.81
CA MET A 222 1.83 -5.12 14.25
C MET A 222 3.07 -4.33 13.84
N ARG A 223 4.22 -4.99 13.73
CA ARG A 223 5.51 -4.31 13.57
C ARG A 223 6.09 -4.38 12.16
N VAL A 224 5.67 -5.34 11.33
CA VAL A 224 6.21 -5.49 9.98
C VAL A 224 6.01 -4.24 9.10
N GLY A 225 4.89 -3.53 9.25
CA GLY A 225 4.67 -2.26 8.57
C GLY A 225 5.72 -1.20 8.94
N LEU A 226 6.11 -1.15 10.22
CA LEU A 226 7.19 -0.27 10.71
C LEU A 226 8.56 -0.71 10.19
N SER A 227 8.79 -2.02 10.06
CA SER A 227 10.03 -2.56 9.48
C SER A 227 10.19 -2.11 8.03
N GLY A 228 9.15 -2.28 7.21
CA GLY A 228 9.15 -1.81 5.81
C GLY A 228 9.28 -0.30 5.70
N LEU A 229 8.57 0.45 6.53
CA LEU A 229 8.66 1.91 6.56
C LEU A 229 10.08 2.39 6.91
N THR A 230 10.74 1.74 7.87
CA THR A 230 12.13 2.07 8.24
C THR A 230 13.09 1.83 7.09
N MET A 231 12.92 0.76 6.32
CA MET A 231 13.69 0.51 5.10
C MET A 231 13.45 1.61 4.05
N ALA A 232 12.21 2.02 3.86
CA ALA A 232 11.85 3.09 2.94
C ALA A 232 12.44 4.46 3.37
N GLU A 233 12.42 4.76 4.67
CA GLU A 233 12.98 6.01 5.22
C GLU A 233 14.48 6.17 4.94
N TYR A 234 15.24 5.08 4.93
CA TYR A 234 16.66 5.14 4.56
C TYR A 234 16.88 5.69 3.16
N PHE A 235 16.12 5.20 2.20
CA PHE A 235 16.23 5.68 0.81
C PHE A 235 15.76 7.12 0.67
N ARG A 236 14.69 7.52 1.38
CA ARG A 236 14.25 8.92 1.39
C ARG A 236 15.26 9.85 2.02
N ASP A 237 15.76 9.51 3.23
CA ASP A 237 16.51 10.44 4.08
C ASP A 237 18.01 10.45 3.77
N GLU A 238 18.63 9.29 3.47
CA GLU A 238 20.06 9.16 3.25
C GLU A 238 20.44 9.03 1.77
N LYS A 239 19.57 8.45 0.95
CA LYS A 239 19.81 8.32 -0.50
C LYS A 239 19.13 9.42 -1.32
N HIS A 240 18.31 10.26 -0.69
CA HIS A 240 17.57 11.36 -1.32
C HIS A 240 16.73 10.90 -2.53
N GLN A 241 16.03 9.80 -2.36
CA GLN A 241 15.22 9.17 -3.39
C GLN A 241 13.72 9.29 -3.12
N ASP A 242 12.96 9.15 -4.17
CA ASP A 242 11.53 8.96 -4.10
C ASP A 242 11.25 7.47 -3.96
N VAL A 243 10.54 7.12 -2.89
CA VAL A 243 10.25 5.74 -2.52
C VAL A 243 8.76 5.48 -2.61
N LEU A 244 8.41 4.35 -3.18
CA LEU A 244 7.04 3.84 -3.16
C LEU A 244 6.93 2.75 -2.09
N LEU A 245 6.07 2.98 -1.09
CA LEU A 245 5.82 2.03 -0.01
C LEU A 245 4.45 1.40 -0.18
N PHE A 246 4.43 0.09 -0.38
CA PHE A 246 3.20 -0.69 -0.38
C PHE A 246 2.97 -1.33 0.98
N ILE A 247 1.74 -1.25 1.47
CA ILE A 247 1.30 -1.93 2.70
C ILE A 247 0.06 -2.76 2.36
N ASP A 248 0.21 -4.06 2.38
CA ASP A 248 -0.88 -4.99 2.13
C ASP A 248 -0.97 -6.01 3.27
N ASN A 249 -1.90 -5.89 4.18
CA ASN A 249 -3.08 -5.03 4.25
C ASN A 249 -3.04 -4.18 5.54
N ILE A 250 -3.26 -2.88 5.43
CA ILE A 250 -3.17 -1.99 6.60
C ILE A 250 -4.23 -2.32 7.69
N PHE A 251 -5.37 -2.88 7.34
CA PHE A 251 -6.37 -3.34 8.29
C PHE A 251 -5.79 -4.39 9.26
N ARG A 252 -4.90 -5.28 8.77
CA ARG A 252 -4.27 -6.31 9.58
C ARG A 252 -3.36 -5.75 10.67
N PHE A 253 -2.76 -4.59 10.42
CA PHE A 253 -2.02 -3.84 11.45
C PHE A 253 -2.94 -3.47 12.63
N SER A 254 -4.10 -2.90 12.36
CA SER A 254 -5.09 -2.55 13.39
C SER A 254 -5.65 -3.80 14.09
N GLN A 255 -5.96 -4.85 13.35
CA GLN A 255 -6.45 -6.11 13.88
C GLN A 255 -5.46 -6.75 14.85
N ALA A 256 -4.17 -6.81 14.48
CA ALA A 256 -3.13 -7.35 15.35
C ALA A 256 -3.01 -6.59 16.67
N GLY A 257 -3.15 -5.26 16.62
CA GLY A 257 -3.22 -4.42 17.82
C GLY A 257 -4.40 -4.76 18.72
N SER A 258 -5.57 -5.05 18.16
CA SER A 258 -6.76 -5.44 18.94
C SER A 258 -6.59 -6.81 19.62
N GLU A 259 -5.91 -7.75 18.97
CA GLU A 259 -5.65 -9.09 19.51
C GLU A 259 -4.83 -9.07 20.81
N VAL A 260 -3.89 -8.14 20.95
CA VAL A 260 -3.05 -8.04 22.16
C VAL A 260 -3.59 -7.06 23.20
N SER A 261 -4.50 -6.18 22.83
CA SER A 261 -4.93 -5.06 23.68
C SER A 261 -5.49 -5.49 25.03
N ALA A 262 -6.36 -6.51 25.06
CA ALA A 262 -6.91 -7.04 26.30
C ALA A 262 -5.83 -7.68 27.20
N LEU A 263 -4.87 -8.38 26.59
CA LEU A 263 -3.74 -9.01 27.30
C LEU A 263 -2.79 -7.96 27.91
N LEU A 264 -2.75 -6.77 27.32
CA LEU A 264 -2.02 -5.62 27.86
C LEU A 264 -2.81 -4.89 28.97
N GLY A 265 -4.01 -5.37 29.32
CA GLY A 265 -4.84 -4.77 30.36
C GLY A 265 -5.58 -3.50 29.94
N ARG A 266 -5.74 -3.28 28.64
CA ARG A 266 -6.47 -2.13 28.10
C ARG A 266 -7.96 -2.48 27.95
N MET A 267 -8.84 -1.57 28.36
CA MET A 267 -10.27 -1.72 28.12
C MET A 267 -10.58 -1.56 26.62
N PRO A 268 -11.39 -2.43 26.03
CA PRO A 268 -11.75 -2.30 24.64
C PRO A 268 -12.58 -1.04 24.37
N SER A 269 -12.37 -0.43 23.23
CA SER A 269 -13.17 0.66 22.70
C SER A 269 -14.31 0.14 21.81
N ALA A 270 -14.89 1.00 20.97
CA ALA A 270 -15.98 0.63 20.06
C ALA A 270 -15.61 -0.60 19.20
N VAL A 271 -16.57 -1.51 19.03
CA VAL A 271 -16.44 -2.75 18.23
C VAL A 271 -15.31 -3.68 18.71
N GLY A 272 -14.79 -3.48 19.92
CA GLY A 272 -13.74 -4.32 20.50
C GLY A 272 -12.31 -3.94 20.11
N TYR A 273 -12.12 -2.84 19.40
CA TYR A 273 -10.78 -2.33 19.05
C TYR A 273 -10.04 -1.77 20.28
N GLN A 274 -8.72 -1.67 20.15
CA GLN A 274 -7.85 -1.03 21.15
C GLN A 274 -8.16 0.47 21.30
N PRO A 275 -8.10 1.03 22.52
CA PRO A 275 -8.30 2.47 22.72
C PRO A 275 -7.20 3.32 22.08
N THR A 276 -6.06 2.73 21.76
CA THR A 276 -4.89 3.34 21.14
C THR A 276 -4.90 3.28 19.60
N LEU A 277 -6.00 2.82 18.98
CA LEU A 277 -6.10 2.62 17.52
C LEU A 277 -5.66 3.85 16.72
N ALA A 278 -6.22 5.01 17.02
CA ALA A 278 -5.91 6.24 16.31
C ALA A 278 -4.46 6.68 16.51
N THR A 279 -3.93 6.52 17.71
CA THR A 279 -2.54 6.88 18.04
C THR A 279 -1.56 5.96 17.31
N GLU A 280 -1.80 4.66 17.34
CA GLU A 280 -0.95 3.66 16.65
C GLU A 280 -0.95 3.88 15.13
N MET A 281 -2.13 4.12 14.55
CA MET A 281 -2.25 4.45 13.13
C MET A 281 -1.55 5.77 12.80
N GLY A 282 -1.74 6.82 13.59
CA GLY A 282 -1.09 8.11 13.42
C GLY A 282 0.43 8.01 13.49
N GLN A 283 1.00 7.26 14.42
CA GLN A 283 2.44 7.05 14.53
C GLN A 283 3.06 6.42 13.28
N LEU A 284 2.34 5.52 12.62
CA LEU A 284 2.78 4.94 11.35
C LEU A 284 2.59 5.94 10.19
N GLN A 285 1.40 6.51 10.07
CA GLN A 285 1.02 7.34 8.92
C GLN A 285 1.79 8.66 8.83
N GLU A 286 2.08 9.30 9.96
CA GLU A 286 2.80 10.59 9.99
C GLU A 286 4.29 10.48 9.58
N ARG A 287 4.87 9.29 9.60
CA ARG A 287 6.22 9.03 9.08
C ARG A 287 6.25 8.98 7.55
N ILE A 288 5.09 8.70 6.93
CA ILE A 288 4.92 8.60 5.47
C ILE A 288 4.65 9.99 4.93
N THR A 289 5.69 10.64 4.43
CA THR A 289 5.61 12.03 3.96
C THR A 289 6.78 12.38 3.04
N SER A 290 6.66 13.50 2.33
CA SER A 290 7.77 14.15 1.65
C SER A 290 8.60 14.96 2.63
N THR A 291 9.90 14.88 2.48
CA THR A 291 10.88 15.72 3.16
C THR A 291 11.68 16.53 2.14
N LYS A 292 12.53 17.42 2.62
CA LYS A 292 13.47 18.17 1.76
C LYS A 292 14.47 17.27 1.02
N ASN A 293 14.65 16.04 1.54
CA ASN A 293 15.63 15.09 1.00
C ASN A 293 15.01 14.15 -0.05
N GLY A 294 13.74 13.80 0.09
CA GLY A 294 13.07 12.85 -0.78
C GLY A 294 11.64 12.62 -0.33
N SER A 295 10.98 11.62 -0.90
CA SER A 295 9.58 11.34 -0.57
C SER A 295 9.33 9.86 -0.32
N ILE A 296 8.34 9.55 0.54
CA ILE A 296 7.71 8.25 0.62
C ILE A 296 6.26 8.42 0.24
N THR A 297 5.86 7.85 -0.88
CA THR A 297 4.46 7.75 -1.30
C THR A 297 3.97 6.36 -0.96
N SER A 298 2.87 6.24 -0.22
CA SER A 298 2.34 4.92 0.14
C SER A 298 1.08 4.57 -0.61
N VAL A 299 1.01 3.30 -1.04
CA VAL A 299 -0.21 2.66 -1.54
C VAL A 299 -0.57 1.57 -0.54
N GLN A 300 -1.70 1.76 0.12
CA GLN A 300 -2.14 0.93 1.22
C GLN A 300 -3.40 0.17 0.83
N ALA A 301 -3.31 -1.15 0.73
CA ALA A 301 -4.49 -1.97 0.54
C ALA A 301 -5.33 -1.95 1.82
N ILE A 302 -6.62 -1.69 1.68
CA ILE A 302 -7.55 -1.55 2.79
C ILE A 302 -8.66 -2.58 2.65
N TYR A 303 -8.73 -3.48 3.62
CA TYR A 303 -9.88 -4.37 3.79
C TYR A 303 -10.93 -3.66 4.65
N VAL A 304 -12.17 -3.71 4.18
CA VAL A 304 -13.32 -3.14 4.90
C VAL A 304 -14.18 -4.29 5.39
N PRO A 305 -14.21 -4.57 6.71
CA PRO A 305 -15.03 -5.65 7.25
C PRO A 305 -16.51 -5.47 6.93
N ALA A 306 -17.14 -6.50 6.39
CA ALA A 306 -18.56 -6.49 6.02
C ALA A 306 -18.99 -5.32 5.10
N ASP A 307 -18.05 -4.74 4.35
CA ASP A 307 -18.24 -3.53 3.53
C ASP A 307 -18.75 -2.31 4.33
N ASP A 308 -18.53 -2.31 5.65
CA ASP A 308 -18.92 -1.22 6.55
C ASP A 308 -17.81 -0.17 6.66
N LEU A 309 -17.95 0.91 5.91
CA LEU A 309 -17.02 2.05 5.92
C LEU A 309 -17.00 2.81 7.26
N THR A 310 -17.95 2.56 8.14
CA THR A 310 -18.03 3.18 9.47
C THR A 310 -17.29 2.39 10.56
N ASP A 311 -16.78 1.19 10.23
CA ASP A 311 -15.92 0.43 11.12
C ASP A 311 -14.72 1.28 11.56
N PRO A 312 -14.37 1.30 12.86
CA PRO A 312 -13.33 2.17 13.39
C PRO A 312 -11.95 2.04 12.73
N ALA A 313 -11.55 0.82 12.31
CA ALA A 313 -10.22 0.61 11.72
C ALA A 313 -10.09 1.24 10.32
N PRO A 314 -10.95 0.91 9.32
CA PRO A 314 -10.91 1.60 8.04
C PRO A 314 -11.21 3.09 8.18
N SER A 315 -12.18 3.49 9.02
CA SER A 315 -12.52 4.91 9.22
C SER A 315 -11.33 5.72 9.72
N THR A 316 -10.56 5.20 10.67
CA THR A 316 -9.33 5.84 11.15
C THR A 316 -8.29 5.94 10.03
N THR A 317 -8.13 4.89 9.23
CA THR A 317 -7.20 4.90 8.09
C THR A 317 -7.60 5.96 7.05
N PHE A 318 -8.89 6.07 6.73
CA PHE A 318 -9.40 7.03 5.74
C PHE A 318 -9.06 8.48 6.08
N SER A 319 -9.03 8.83 7.37
CA SER A 319 -8.70 10.19 7.80
C SER A 319 -7.28 10.63 7.40
N HIS A 320 -6.39 9.68 7.12
CA HIS A 320 -5.00 9.94 6.71
C HIS A 320 -4.80 9.94 5.19
N LEU A 321 -5.78 9.49 4.41
CA LEU A 321 -5.60 9.32 2.96
C LEU A 321 -5.72 10.63 2.18
N ASP A 322 -4.86 10.79 1.18
CA ASP A 322 -4.88 11.86 0.20
C ASP A 322 -5.66 11.47 -1.06
N ALA A 323 -5.62 10.19 -1.42
CA ALA A 323 -6.35 9.64 -2.55
C ALA A 323 -6.93 8.26 -2.24
N LYS A 324 -8.00 7.93 -2.95
CA LYS A 324 -8.70 6.66 -2.89
C LYS A 324 -8.82 6.08 -4.30
N THR A 325 -8.27 4.90 -4.51
CA THR A 325 -8.41 4.12 -5.75
C THR A 325 -9.27 2.89 -5.47
N VAL A 326 -10.40 2.79 -6.12
CA VAL A 326 -11.35 1.67 -5.96
C VAL A 326 -11.29 0.78 -7.18
N LEU A 327 -11.00 -0.50 -6.96
CA LEU A 327 -11.07 -1.53 -7.99
C LEU A 327 -12.42 -2.24 -7.91
N ASP A 328 -13.14 -2.26 -9.02
CA ASP A 328 -14.50 -2.79 -9.12
C ASP A 328 -14.55 -4.12 -9.90
N ARG A 329 -15.31 -5.07 -9.34
CA ARG A 329 -15.48 -6.40 -9.96
C ARG A 329 -16.35 -6.35 -11.22
N GLY A 330 -17.31 -5.45 -11.29
CA GLY A 330 -18.16 -5.26 -12.46
C GLY A 330 -17.33 -4.79 -13.66
N ILE A 331 -16.43 -3.84 -13.43
CA ILE A 331 -15.49 -3.35 -14.46
C ILE A 331 -14.52 -4.46 -14.88
N ALA A 332 -13.98 -5.22 -13.92
CA ALA A 332 -13.12 -6.38 -14.23
C ALA A 332 -13.85 -7.44 -15.06
N SER A 333 -15.13 -7.71 -14.79
CA SER A 333 -15.94 -8.68 -15.52
C SER A 333 -16.19 -8.29 -16.99
N LEU A 334 -16.08 -6.99 -17.30
CA LEU A 334 -16.14 -6.47 -18.67
C LEU A 334 -14.80 -6.58 -19.43
N GLY A 335 -13.76 -7.13 -18.78
CA GLY A 335 -12.42 -7.21 -19.36
C GLY A 335 -11.70 -5.87 -19.44
N ILE A 336 -12.09 -4.89 -18.63
CA ILE A 336 -11.47 -3.56 -18.57
C ILE A 336 -10.47 -3.54 -17.44
N TYR A 337 -9.18 -3.40 -17.77
CA TYR A 337 -8.09 -3.32 -16.82
C TYR A 337 -7.20 -2.10 -17.09
N PRO A 338 -6.70 -1.40 -16.04
CA PRO A 338 -7.01 -1.65 -14.63
C PRO A 338 -8.50 -1.41 -14.32
N ALA A 339 -9.06 -2.25 -13.45
CA ALA A 339 -10.48 -2.22 -13.13
C ALA A 339 -10.82 -1.10 -12.13
N VAL A 340 -10.26 0.07 -12.30
CA VAL A 340 -10.48 1.24 -11.44
C VAL A 340 -11.85 1.84 -11.70
N ASP A 341 -12.65 1.98 -10.65
CA ASP A 341 -13.93 2.69 -10.73
C ASP A 341 -13.68 4.22 -10.83
N PRO A 342 -14.05 4.83 -11.97
CA PRO A 342 -13.78 6.24 -12.21
C PRO A 342 -14.68 7.19 -11.42
N LEU A 343 -15.78 6.70 -10.84
CA LEU A 343 -16.74 7.48 -10.08
C LEU A 343 -16.49 7.38 -8.56
N ASP A 344 -16.09 6.19 -8.09
CA ASP A 344 -15.84 5.95 -6.68
C ASP A 344 -14.39 6.25 -6.27
N SER A 345 -13.49 6.37 -7.21
CA SER A 345 -12.09 6.80 -6.97
C SER A 345 -12.00 8.32 -6.89
N SER A 346 -11.13 8.82 -6.02
CA SER A 346 -11.02 10.26 -5.77
C SER A 346 -9.63 10.65 -5.27
N SER A 347 -9.25 11.91 -5.45
CA SER A 347 -8.02 12.50 -4.91
C SER A 347 -8.25 13.95 -4.50
N ARG A 348 -7.59 14.34 -3.41
CA ARG A 348 -7.56 15.75 -2.98
C ARG A 348 -6.78 16.64 -3.97
N LEU A 349 -5.88 16.02 -4.77
CA LEU A 349 -5.10 16.73 -5.76
C LEU A 349 -5.89 17.07 -7.03
N LEU A 350 -7.08 16.52 -7.24
CA LEU A 350 -7.94 16.88 -8.36
C LEU A 350 -8.59 18.25 -8.06
N ASP A 351 -7.78 19.26 -8.08
CA ASP A 351 -8.13 20.67 -7.84
C ASP A 351 -7.50 21.54 -8.94
N PRO A 352 -8.21 22.54 -9.49
CA PRO A 352 -7.69 23.40 -10.56
C PRO A 352 -6.37 24.08 -10.24
N GLN A 353 -6.11 24.39 -8.96
CA GLN A 353 -4.86 25.02 -8.52
C GLN A 353 -3.66 24.07 -8.53
N VAL A 354 -3.90 22.75 -8.51
CA VAL A 354 -2.87 21.72 -8.48
C VAL A 354 -2.65 21.11 -9.85
N VAL A 355 -3.71 20.58 -10.47
CA VAL A 355 -3.63 19.89 -11.76
C VAL A 355 -3.74 20.84 -12.97
N GLY A 356 -4.17 22.08 -12.75
CA GLY A 356 -4.48 23.04 -13.79
C GLY A 356 -5.95 22.95 -14.27
N GLU A 357 -6.45 24.07 -14.79
CA GLU A 357 -7.86 24.24 -15.22
C GLU A 357 -8.28 23.23 -16.30
N GLU A 358 -7.40 22.96 -17.27
CA GLU A 358 -7.71 22.06 -18.38
C GLU A 358 -7.87 20.61 -17.90
N HIS A 359 -6.93 20.10 -17.13
CA HIS A 359 -6.99 18.75 -16.58
C HIS A 359 -8.25 18.58 -15.70
N TYR A 360 -8.47 19.51 -14.78
CA TYR A 360 -9.65 19.50 -13.90
C TYR A 360 -10.96 19.46 -14.69
N LYS A 361 -11.09 20.32 -15.69
CA LYS A 361 -12.29 20.39 -16.54
C LYS A 361 -12.52 19.06 -17.28
N VAL A 362 -11.49 18.52 -17.91
CA VAL A 362 -11.58 17.25 -18.65
C VAL A 362 -11.97 16.10 -17.71
N ALA A 363 -11.35 16.01 -16.53
CA ALA A 363 -11.68 14.99 -15.53
C ALA A 363 -13.15 15.08 -15.08
N ARG A 364 -13.64 16.28 -14.84
CA ARG A 364 -15.06 16.51 -14.43
C ARG A 364 -16.03 16.17 -15.55
N GLU A 365 -15.71 16.51 -16.79
CA GLU A 365 -16.53 16.16 -17.96
C GLU A 365 -16.58 14.62 -18.14
N VAL A 366 -15.45 13.92 -18.01
CA VAL A 366 -15.41 12.46 -18.05
C VAL A 366 -16.30 11.86 -16.95
N GLN A 367 -16.18 12.34 -15.73
CA GLN A 367 -17.02 11.88 -14.61
C GLN A 367 -18.50 12.13 -14.86
N SER A 368 -18.85 13.31 -15.36
CA SER A 368 -20.24 13.67 -15.65
C SER A 368 -20.86 12.76 -16.72
N ILE A 369 -20.13 12.48 -17.81
CA ILE A 369 -20.58 11.59 -18.89
C ILE A 369 -20.78 10.16 -18.35
N LEU A 370 -19.82 9.65 -17.56
CA LEU A 370 -19.91 8.31 -16.98
C LEU A 370 -21.02 8.21 -15.93
N GLN A 371 -21.24 9.24 -15.13
CA GLN A 371 -22.35 9.30 -14.16
C GLN A 371 -23.70 9.27 -14.89
N ARG A 372 -23.86 10.07 -15.93
CA ARG A 372 -25.09 10.06 -16.73
C ARG A 372 -25.32 8.71 -17.38
N TYR A 373 -24.27 8.07 -17.89
CA TYR A 373 -24.35 6.71 -18.43
C TYR A 373 -24.81 5.69 -17.38
N LYS A 374 -24.29 5.78 -16.16
CA LYS A 374 -24.70 4.90 -15.05
C LYS A 374 -26.19 5.05 -14.73
N GLU A 375 -26.72 6.27 -14.73
CA GLU A 375 -28.14 6.54 -14.53
C GLU A 375 -29.02 5.99 -15.65
N LEU A 376 -28.51 5.98 -16.89
CA LEU A 376 -29.25 5.50 -18.04
C LEU A 376 -29.21 3.97 -18.21
N GLN A 377 -28.30 3.27 -17.50
CA GLN A 377 -28.12 1.81 -17.65
C GLN A 377 -29.39 1.01 -17.35
N ASP A 378 -30.14 1.39 -16.30
CA ASP A 378 -31.39 0.71 -15.93
C ASP A 378 -32.47 0.92 -17.01
N ILE A 379 -32.54 2.12 -17.57
CA ILE A 379 -33.46 2.46 -18.65
C ILE A 379 -33.11 1.65 -19.91
N ILE A 380 -31.82 1.57 -20.26
CA ILE A 380 -31.34 0.80 -21.40
C ILE A 380 -31.63 -0.70 -21.25
N ALA A 381 -31.46 -1.23 -20.02
CA ALA A 381 -31.69 -2.63 -19.75
C ALA A 381 -33.19 -3.04 -19.86
N ILE A 382 -34.09 -2.13 -19.53
CA ILE A 382 -35.54 -2.38 -19.53
C ILE A 382 -36.19 -2.03 -20.87
N LEU A 383 -35.85 -0.88 -21.41
CA LEU A 383 -36.55 -0.30 -22.57
C LEU A 383 -35.75 -0.36 -23.88
N GLY A 384 -34.42 -0.57 -23.78
CA GLY A 384 -33.52 -0.55 -24.93
C GLY A 384 -32.99 0.86 -25.26
N MET A 385 -32.01 0.91 -26.17
CA MET A 385 -31.35 2.15 -26.59
C MET A 385 -32.27 3.06 -27.40
N ASP A 386 -33.27 2.50 -28.10
CA ASP A 386 -34.11 3.25 -29.00
C ASP A 386 -35.04 4.23 -28.33
N GLU A 387 -35.38 3.96 -27.05
CA GLU A 387 -36.21 4.83 -26.22
C GLU A 387 -35.49 6.03 -25.60
N LEU A 388 -34.18 6.10 -25.78
CA LEU A 388 -33.41 7.25 -25.30
C LEU A 388 -33.57 8.46 -26.22
N SER A 389 -33.47 9.65 -25.64
CA SER A 389 -33.33 10.89 -26.41
C SER A 389 -32.04 10.86 -27.27
N GLU A 390 -32.01 11.61 -28.36
CA GLU A 390 -30.82 11.69 -29.21
C GLU A 390 -29.60 12.22 -28.43
N GLU A 391 -29.82 13.14 -27.49
CA GLU A 391 -28.77 13.63 -26.62
C GLU A 391 -28.23 12.52 -25.70
N ASP A 392 -29.10 11.71 -25.10
CA ASP A 392 -28.70 10.60 -24.24
C ASP A 392 -28.00 9.49 -25.04
N LYS A 393 -28.41 9.24 -26.29
CA LYS A 393 -27.72 8.29 -27.19
C LYS A 393 -26.28 8.70 -27.45
N VAL A 394 -26.04 10.00 -27.72
CA VAL A 394 -24.68 10.53 -27.89
C VAL A 394 -23.85 10.35 -26.62
N ILE A 395 -24.42 10.67 -25.44
CA ILE A 395 -23.76 10.51 -24.15
C ILE A 395 -23.39 9.05 -23.91
N VAL A 396 -24.32 8.12 -24.12
CA VAL A 396 -24.09 6.67 -23.93
C VAL A 396 -22.97 6.16 -24.84
N ASN A 397 -23.00 6.51 -26.12
CA ASN A 397 -21.99 6.10 -27.09
C ASN A 397 -20.61 6.67 -26.72
N ARG A 398 -20.55 7.92 -26.30
CA ARG A 398 -19.32 8.55 -25.85
C ARG A 398 -18.82 7.96 -24.54
N ALA A 399 -19.71 7.67 -23.58
CA ALA A 399 -19.38 7.02 -22.33
C ALA A 399 -18.75 5.63 -22.50
N ARG A 400 -19.25 4.84 -23.47
CA ARG A 400 -18.67 3.53 -23.81
C ARG A 400 -17.26 3.66 -24.36
N ARG A 401 -16.98 4.66 -25.20
CA ARG A 401 -15.63 4.96 -25.69
C ARG A 401 -14.71 5.40 -24.57
N ILE A 402 -15.16 6.30 -23.70
CA ILE A 402 -14.42 6.74 -22.52
C ILE A 402 -14.08 5.55 -21.62
N ARG A 403 -15.06 4.71 -21.30
CA ARG A 403 -14.86 3.51 -20.46
C ARG A 403 -13.82 2.58 -21.08
N ASN A 404 -13.90 2.30 -22.37
CA ASN A 404 -12.92 1.47 -23.05
C ASN A 404 -11.54 2.13 -23.07
N PHE A 405 -11.46 3.44 -23.25
CA PHE A 405 -10.20 4.18 -23.29
C PHE A 405 -9.55 4.35 -21.90
N LEU A 406 -10.30 4.19 -20.81
CA LEU A 406 -9.75 4.10 -19.47
C LEU A 406 -8.94 2.82 -19.25
N SER A 407 -9.16 1.77 -20.05
CA SER A 407 -8.30 0.57 -20.03
C SER A 407 -6.91 0.88 -20.58
N GLN A 408 -5.92 0.15 -20.09
CA GLN A 408 -4.52 0.32 -20.49
C GLN A 408 -3.76 -1.00 -20.40
N ALA A 409 -2.94 -1.28 -21.41
CA ALA A 409 -2.04 -2.42 -21.38
C ALA A 409 -0.87 -2.15 -20.43
N PHE A 410 -0.58 -3.09 -19.53
CA PHE A 410 0.48 -3.01 -18.57
C PHE A 410 1.74 -3.76 -19.00
N HIS A 411 2.91 -3.23 -18.72
CA HIS A 411 4.19 -3.87 -19.02
C HIS A 411 4.35 -5.21 -18.31
N VAL A 412 3.93 -5.27 -17.06
CA VAL A 412 4.01 -6.51 -16.25
C VAL A 412 3.06 -7.61 -16.76
N ALA A 413 2.01 -7.25 -17.49
CA ALA A 413 1.05 -8.20 -18.04
C ALA A 413 1.38 -8.65 -19.48
N GLU A 414 2.36 -8.05 -20.14
CA GLU A 414 2.71 -8.30 -21.55
C GLU A 414 3.00 -9.77 -21.84
N LYS A 415 3.72 -10.45 -20.94
CA LYS A 415 4.04 -11.89 -21.08
C LYS A 415 2.81 -12.81 -21.02
N PHE A 416 1.72 -12.35 -20.39
CA PHE A 416 0.52 -13.15 -20.19
C PHE A 416 -0.54 -12.93 -21.25
N ASN A 417 -0.70 -11.69 -21.71
CA ASN A 417 -1.76 -11.31 -22.66
C ASN A 417 -1.26 -10.99 -24.07
N GLY A 418 0.06 -10.92 -24.27
CA GLY A 418 0.67 -10.62 -25.56
C GLY A 418 0.45 -9.18 -26.05
N ILE A 419 -0.08 -8.29 -25.21
CA ILE A 419 -0.32 -6.89 -25.55
C ILE A 419 0.84 -6.07 -24.99
N LYS A 420 1.50 -5.30 -25.85
CA LYS A 420 2.61 -4.44 -25.43
C LYS A 420 2.14 -3.42 -24.41
N GLY A 421 2.82 -3.38 -23.25
CA GLY A 421 2.56 -2.40 -22.21
C GLY A 421 2.86 -0.97 -22.66
N GLN A 422 2.19 -0.01 -22.04
CA GLN A 422 2.34 1.41 -22.36
C GLN A 422 2.35 2.26 -21.09
N TYR A 423 3.32 3.15 -21.01
CA TYR A 423 3.33 4.27 -20.08
C TYR A 423 2.74 5.49 -20.79
N VAL A 424 1.68 6.08 -20.24
CA VAL A 424 1.03 7.23 -20.87
C VAL A 424 1.22 8.47 -19.99
N ARG A 425 1.83 9.50 -20.52
CA ARG A 425 2.07 10.76 -19.78
C ARG A 425 0.75 11.49 -19.49
N ILE A 426 0.73 12.24 -18.40
CA ILE A 426 -0.45 13.03 -17.99
C ILE A 426 -0.90 13.97 -19.11
N GLU A 427 0.02 14.64 -19.79
CA GLU A 427 -0.28 15.56 -20.89
C GLU A 427 -1.03 14.86 -22.03
N ASP A 428 -0.54 13.67 -22.44
CA ASP A 428 -1.17 12.86 -23.47
C ASP A 428 -2.53 12.31 -23.04
N THR A 429 -2.65 11.94 -21.77
CA THR A 429 -3.90 11.49 -21.17
C THR A 429 -4.95 12.60 -21.23
N VAL A 430 -4.64 13.78 -20.72
CA VAL A 430 -5.56 14.92 -20.71
C VAL A 430 -5.94 15.34 -22.13
N ARG A 431 -4.98 15.45 -23.04
CA ARG A 431 -5.19 15.78 -24.45
C ARG A 431 -6.12 14.78 -25.13
N SER A 432 -5.89 13.49 -24.93
CA SER A 432 -6.67 12.43 -25.54
C SER A 432 -8.11 12.40 -25.02
N PHE A 433 -8.31 12.48 -23.70
CA PHE A 433 -9.65 12.52 -23.11
C PHE A 433 -10.40 13.78 -23.49
N LYS A 434 -9.74 14.93 -23.56
CA LYS A 434 -10.34 16.18 -24.07
C LYS A 434 -10.93 16.00 -25.45
N ALA A 435 -10.17 15.42 -26.37
CA ALA A 435 -10.63 15.18 -27.72
C ALA A 435 -11.85 14.21 -27.78
N ILE A 436 -11.90 13.22 -26.87
CA ILE A 436 -13.04 12.29 -26.80
C ILE A 436 -14.29 13.00 -26.23
N VAL A 437 -14.16 13.75 -25.14
CA VAL A 437 -15.32 14.45 -24.53
C VAL A 437 -15.87 15.54 -25.45
N GLU A 438 -15.03 16.18 -26.25
CA GLU A 438 -15.43 17.13 -27.30
C GLU A 438 -16.11 16.48 -28.51
N GLY A 439 -16.16 15.14 -28.56
CA GLY A 439 -16.82 14.39 -29.61
C GLY A 439 -16.06 14.29 -30.95
N LYS A 440 -14.77 14.62 -30.97
CA LYS A 440 -13.96 14.60 -32.19
C LYS A 440 -13.83 13.20 -32.84
N TYR A 441 -14.08 12.16 -32.07
CA TYR A 441 -13.89 10.77 -32.47
C TYR A 441 -15.14 9.90 -32.27
N ASP A 442 -16.31 10.53 -32.26
CA ASP A 442 -17.58 9.82 -32.09
C ASP A 442 -17.88 8.85 -33.26
N ASP A 443 -17.26 9.06 -34.41
CA ASP A 443 -17.38 8.19 -35.59
C ASP A 443 -16.53 6.90 -35.53
N LEU A 444 -15.55 6.84 -34.63
CA LEU A 444 -14.68 5.67 -34.52
C LEU A 444 -15.36 4.52 -33.75
N PRO A 445 -15.10 3.25 -34.11
CA PRO A 445 -15.68 2.11 -33.43
C PRO A 445 -15.21 2.02 -31.96
N GLU A 446 -16.12 1.67 -31.03
CA GLU A 446 -15.85 1.56 -29.58
C GLU A 446 -14.67 0.62 -29.26
N GLN A 447 -14.50 -0.45 -30.05
CA GLN A 447 -13.42 -1.43 -29.85
C GLN A 447 -12.02 -0.86 -30.08
N ALA A 448 -11.89 0.19 -30.88
CA ALA A 448 -10.60 0.84 -31.12
C ALA A 448 -10.03 1.51 -29.88
N PHE A 449 -10.90 1.90 -28.93
CA PHE A 449 -10.51 2.57 -27.68
C PHE A 449 -9.99 1.61 -26.60
N LEU A 450 -10.30 0.31 -26.72
CA LEU A 450 -9.91 -0.69 -25.73
C LEU A 450 -8.40 -0.92 -25.76
N TYR A 451 -7.74 -0.79 -24.60
CA TYR A 451 -6.28 -0.93 -24.42
C TYR A 451 -5.45 -0.06 -25.39
N ALA A 452 -5.94 1.10 -25.76
CA ALA A 452 -5.17 2.12 -26.47
C ALA A 452 -4.45 3.02 -25.46
N GLY A 453 -3.24 3.44 -25.74
CA GLY A 453 -2.48 4.37 -24.88
C GLY A 453 -2.91 5.81 -25.12
N THR A 454 -2.78 6.28 -26.36
CA THR A 454 -3.13 7.64 -26.77
C THR A 454 -4.23 7.62 -27.83
N ILE A 455 -4.71 8.80 -28.20
CA ILE A 455 -5.74 8.92 -29.26
C ILE A 455 -5.18 8.52 -30.62
N GLU A 456 -3.90 8.67 -30.85
CA GLU A 456 -3.22 8.25 -32.06
C GLU A 456 -3.29 6.72 -32.23
N ASP A 457 -3.14 5.97 -31.14
CA ASP A 457 -3.30 4.51 -31.14
C ASP A 457 -4.74 4.10 -31.46
N VAL A 458 -5.74 4.85 -31.00
CA VAL A 458 -7.15 4.64 -31.33
C VAL A 458 -7.38 4.79 -32.82
N ILE A 459 -6.85 5.84 -33.43
CA ILE A 459 -6.97 6.10 -34.88
C ILE A 459 -6.34 4.96 -35.67
N GLU A 460 -5.16 4.50 -35.29
CA GLU A 460 -4.47 3.40 -35.93
C GLU A 460 -5.25 2.08 -35.82
N LYS A 461 -5.76 1.78 -34.63
CA LYS A 461 -6.61 0.59 -34.42
C LYS A 461 -7.91 0.64 -35.22
N ALA A 462 -8.54 1.83 -35.26
CA ALA A 462 -9.76 2.01 -36.04
C ALA A 462 -9.54 1.73 -37.54
N LYS A 463 -8.43 2.19 -38.11
CA LYS A 463 -8.05 1.88 -39.51
C LYS A 463 -7.89 0.37 -39.73
N LYS A 464 -7.19 -0.32 -38.84
CA LYS A 464 -7.00 -1.78 -38.94
C LYS A 464 -8.31 -2.56 -38.81
N LEU A 465 -9.28 -2.06 -38.04
CA LEU A 465 -10.60 -2.67 -37.88
C LEU A 465 -11.50 -2.46 -39.12
N GLN A 466 -11.25 -1.41 -39.92
CA GLN A 466 -11.99 -1.15 -41.18
C GLN A 466 -11.42 -1.91 -42.36
N GLU A 467 -10.14 -2.32 -42.30
CA GLU A 467 -9.47 -3.09 -43.37
C GLU A 467 -9.73 -4.61 -43.27
N ASN A 468 -10.23 -5.11 -42.14
CA ASN A 468 -10.62 -6.51 -41.92
C ASN A 468 -12.14 -6.69 -41.98
#